data_ac7f88058f41a4d82be0d9f37ba9062e
#
_entry.id   ac7f88058f41a4d82be0d9f37ba9062e
#
_cell.length_a   1.000
_cell.length_b   1.000
_cell.length_c   1.000
_cell.angle_alpha   90.00
_cell.angle_beta   90.00
_cell.angle_gamma   90.00
#
_symmetry.space_group_name_H-M   'P 1'
#
loop_
_entity.id
_entity.type
_entity.pdbx_description
1 polymer ?
#
loop_
_entity_poly.entity_id
_entity_poly.type
_entity_poly.pdbx_seq_one_letter_code
_entity_poly.pdbx_strand_id
1 'polypeptide(L)'
;MDCPDGFMDFVSATAPRLRRTAYLLCGDWHTAQDLTQATLVRVFVAWRKIKDPGSAHAYAQRTLVNTYLSGRRRKSSTEVVSGTLADQAGPPGTTDLRLVLMQALGILTPRARTVVVLRYWEDRSVDQVAALLGCSAGNVTSQSARALAKLRVHLGDSWLELCSAD
;
A
#
# COMPACT_ATOMS: atom_id res chain seq x y z
N MET A 1 -12.49 -25.83 -11.68
CA MET A 1 -11.39 -25.01 -12.27
C MET A 1 -10.13 -25.38 -11.51
N ASP A 2 -9.21 -26.06 -12.19
CA ASP A 2 -7.98 -26.53 -11.55
C ASP A 2 -7.08 -25.33 -11.24
N CYS A 3 -6.52 -25.32 -10.03
CA CYS A 3 -5.56 -24.32 -9.62
C CYS A 3 -4.25 -24.52 -10.41
N PRO A 4 -3.71 -23.49 -11.06
CA PRO A 4 -2.44 -23.63 -11.76
C PRO A 4 -1.30 -24.00 -10.81
N ASP A 5 -0.36 -24.81 -11.31
CA ASP A 5 0.80 -25.23 -10.52
C ASP A 5 1.56 -24.03 -9.95
N GLY A 6 1.96 -24.11 -8.69
CA GLY A 6 2.71 -23.08 -7.98
C GLY A 6 1.91 -21.85 -7.55
N PHE A 7 0.65 -21.68 -7.97
CA PHE A 7 -0.15 -20.52 -7.60
C PHE A 7 -0.45 -20.49 -6.09
N MET A 8 -0.80 -21.63 -5.50
CA MET A 8 -1.11 -21.69 -4.06
C MET A 8 0.12 -21.39 -3.20
N ASP A 9 1.30 -21.86 -3.61
CA ASP A 9 2.56 -21.55 -2.94
C ASP A 9 2.85 -20.07 -3.01
N PHE A 10 2.65 -19.46 -4.19
CA PHE A 10 2.76 -18.02 -4.37
C PHE A 10 1.80 -17.25 -3.47
N VAL A 11 0.52 -17.65 -3.42
CA VAL A 11 -0.49 -17.00 -2.56
C VAL A 11 -0.08 -17.09 -1.11
N SER A 12 0.31 -18.28 -0.63
CA SER A 12 0.73 -18.48 0.77
C SER A 12 1.91 -17.61 1.16
N ALA A 13 2.88 -17.47 0.27
CA ALA A 13 4.06 -16.64 0.50
C ALA A 13 3.78 -15.13 0.41
N THR A 14 2.86 -14.71 -0.47
CA THR A 14 2.72 -13.29 -0.86
C THR A 14 1.53 -12.60 -0.20
N ALA A 15 0.42 -13.30 0.05
CA ALA A 15 -0.82 -12.71 0.55
C ALA A 15 -0.66 -11.97 1.89
N PRO A 16 0.11 -12.45 2.88
CA PRO A 16 0.29 -11.72 4.14
C PRO A 16 0.94 -10.34 3.94
N ARG A 17 1.96 -10.28 3.07
CA ARG A 17 2.65 -9.02 2.76
C ARG A 17 1.74 -8.06 1.97
N LEU A 18 1.07 -8.54 0.94
CA LEU A 18 0.11 -7.74 0.16
C LEU A 18 -0.98 -7.14 1.06
N ARG A 19 -1.50 -7.92 2.00
CA ARG A 19 -2.53 -7.45 2.93
C ARG A 19 -2.02 -6.35 3.86
N ARG A 20 -0.79 -6.47 4.37
CA ARG A 20 -0.16 -5.42 5.19
C ARG A 20 0.05 -4.14 4.38
N THR A 21 0.55 -4.27 3.16
CA THR A 21 0.71 -3.13 2.24
C THR A 21 -0.64 -2.48 1.91
N ALA A 22 -1.66 -3.27 1.60
CA ALA A 22 -3.01 -2.79 1.39
C ALA A 22 -3.55 -2.02 2.61
N TYR A 23 -3.34 -2.54 3.81
CA TYR A 23 -3.74 -1.88 5.06
C TYR A 23 -3.03 -0.53 5.24
N LEU A 24 -1.73 -0.46 5.00
CA LEU A 24 -1.00 0.81 5.03
C LEU A 24 -1.52 1.82 4.02
N LEU A 25 -2.03 1.37 2.88
CA LEU A 25 -2.61 2.22 1.84
C LEU A 25 -4.01 2.71 2.19
N CYS A 26 -4.91 1.83 2.61
CA CYS A 26 -6.33 2.17 2.78
C CYS A 26 -6.72 2.53 4.22
N GLY A 27 -5.97 2.09 5.23
CA GLY A 27 -6.23 2.38 6.64
C GLY A 27 -7.32 1.54 7.29
N ASP A 28 -7.98 0.68 6.54
CA ASP A 28 -9.06 -0.19 6.98
C ASP A 28 -8.76 -1.65 6.65
N TRP A 29 -8.94 -2.53 7.65
CA TRP A 29 -8.57 -3.94 7.51
C TRP A 29 -9.48 -4.71 6.56
N HIS A 30 -10.77 -4.43 6.56
CA HIS A 30 -11.72 -5.08 5.65
C HIS A 30 -11.46 -4.66 4.20
N THR A 31 -11.29 -3.38 3.96
CA THR A 31 -10.90 -2.85 2.64
C THR A 31 -9.56 -3.42 2.18
N ALA A 32 -8.58 -3.58 3.09
CA ALA A 32 -7.30 -4.19 2.77
C ALA A 32 -7.44 -5.66 2.35
N GLN A 33 -8.31 -6.40 3.01
CA GLN A 33 -8.60 -7.79 2.67
C GLN A 33 -9.27 -7.90 1.29
N ASP A 34 -10.29 -7.09 1.03
CA ASP A 34 -10.98 -7.05 -0.27
C ASP A 34 -10.02 -6.68 -1.40
N LEU A 35 -9.17 -5.68 -1.18
CA LEU A 35 -8.17 -5.23 -2.13
C LEU A 35 -7.13 -6.34 -2.42
N THR A 36 -6.73 -7.08 -1.39
CA THR A 36 -5.81 -8.21 -1.53
C THR A 36 -6.46 -9.34 -2.32
N GLN A 37 -7.69 -9.70 -2.01
CA GLN A 37 -8.43 -10.73 -2.75
C GLN A 37 -8.62 -10.35 -4.22
N ALA A 38 -9.06 -9.12 -4.51
CA ALA A 38 -9.21 -8.64 -5.87
C ALA A 38 -7.89 -8.65 -6.65
N THR A 39 -6.78 -8.37 -5.96
CA THR A 39 -5.44 -8.47 -6.55
C THR A 39 -5.08 -9.90 -6.89
N LEU A 40 -5.26 -10.84 -5.95
CA LEU A 40 -4.93 -12.25 -6.16
C LEU A 40 -5.78 -12.90 -7.26
N VAL A 41 -7.06 -12.52 -7.38
CA VAL A 41 -7.91 -12.96 -8.50
C VAL A 41 -7.33 -12.52 -9.84
N ARG A 42 -6.87 -11.28 -9.96
CA ARG A 42 -6.24 -10.79 -11.20
C ARG A 42 -4.91 -11.48 -11.50
N VAL A 43 -4.12 -11.75 -10.46
CA VAL A 43 -2.89 -12.55 -10.60
C VAL A 43 -3.23 -13.95 -11.10
N PHE A 44 -4.25 -14.60 -10.54
CA PHE A 44 -4.71 -15.92 -10.96
C PHE A 44 -5.06 -15.94 -12.46
N VAL A 45 -5.84 -14.98 -12.92
CA VAL A 45 -6.22 -14.89 -14.35
C VAL A 45 -4.99 -14.69 -15.24
N ALA A 46 -3.99 -13.94 -14.75
CA ALA A 46 -2.76 -13.68 -15.49
C ALA A 46 -1.69 -14.75 -15.32
N TRP A 47 -1.88 -15.73 -14.40
CA TRP A 47 -0.83 -16.64 -13.93
C TRP A 47 -0.11 -17.38 -15.06
N ARG A 48 -0.85 -17.91 -16.03
CA ARG A 48 -0.27 -18.64 -17.18
C ARG A 48 0.62 -17.77 -18.09
N LYS A 49 0.48 -16.44 -18.01
CA LYS A 49 1.27 -15.46 -18.79
C LYS A 49 2.51 -14.98 -18.02
N ILE A 50 2.55 -15.23 -16.72
CA ILE A 50 3.64 -14.83 -15.84
C ILE A 50 4.72 -15.89 -15.91
N LYS A 51 5.92 -15.49 -16.31
CA LYS A 51 7.01 -16.42 -16.63
C LYS A 51 7.82 -16.89 -15.42
N ASP A 52 7.83 -16.11 -14.34
CA ASP A 52 8.65 -16.39 -13.16
C ASP A 52 8.04 -15.80 -11.88
N PRO A 53 8.38 -16.33 -10.69
CA PRO A 53 7.85 -15.86 -9.41
C PRO A 53 8.13 -14.38 -9.09
N GLY A 54 9.28 -13.86 -9.51
CA GLY A 54 9.63 -12.44 -9.32
C GLY A 54 8.71 -11.52 -10.10
N SER A 55 8.40 -11.88 -11.35
CA SER A 55 7.40 -11.21 -12.19
C SER A 55 6.01 -11.28 -11.59
N ALA A 56 5.64 -12.39 -10.96
CA ALA A 56 4.35 -12.56 -10.28
C ALA A 56 4.21 -11.58 -9.11
N HIS A 57 5.25 -11.44 -8.30
CA HIS A 57 5.26 -10.51 -7.17
C HIS A 57 5.16 -9.04 -7.63
N ALA A 58 5.95 -8.66 -8.63
CA ALA A 58 5.90 -7.31 -9.21
C ALA A 58 4.53 -7.00 -9.82
N TYR A 59 3.94 -7.98 -10.53
CA TYR A 59 2.60 -7.86 -11.09
C TYR A 59 1.53 -7.70 -10.00
N ALA A 60 1.60 -8.49 -8.94
CA ALA A 60 0.67 -8.40 -7.81
C ALA A 60 0.76 -7.03 -7.13
N GLN A 61 1.97 -6.53 -6.88
CA GLN A 61 2.17 -5.22 -6.26
C GLN A 61 1.64 -4.08 -7.15
N ARG A 62 1.93 -4.12 -8.45
CA ARG A 62 1.40 -3.14 -9.41
C ARG A 62 -0.13 -3.18 -9.48
N THR A 63 -0.71 -4.37 -9.49
CA THR A 63 -2.16 -4.57 -9.51
C THR A 63 -2.82 -4.02 -8.25
N LEU A 64 -2.24 -4.28 -7.07
CA LEU A 64 -2.70 -3.75 -5.78
C LEU A 64 -2.76 -2.22 -5.79
N VAL A 65 -1.66 -1.59 -6.15
CA VAL A 65 -1.54 -0.12 -6.19
C VAL A 65 -2.51 0.50 -7.19
N ASN A 66 -2.59 -0.04 -8.40
CA ASN A 66 -3.49 0.46 -9.43
C ASN A 66 -4.96 0.32 -9.02
N THR A 67 -5.33 -0.80 -8.39
CA THR A 67 -6.70 -1.02 -7.90
C THR A 67 -7.04 -0.04 -6.78
N TYR A 68 -6.12 0.17 -5.84
CA TYR A 68 -6.29 1.15 -4.77
C TYR A 68 -6.48 2.57 -5.32
N LEU A 69 -5.57 3.05 -6.17
CA LEU A 69 -5.62 4.42 -6.70
C LEU A 69 -6.85 4.64 -7.59
N SER A 70 -7.25 3.64 -8.37
CA SER A 70 -8.46 3.71 -9.21
C SER A 70 -9.74 3.76 -8.36
N GLY A 71 -9.80 2.98 -7.28
CA GLY A 71 -10.91 3.00 -6.34
C GLY A 71 -11.04 4.35 -5.63
N ARG A 72 -9.93 4.96 -5.23
CA ARG A 72 -9.92 6.29 -4.60
C ARG A 72 -10.36 7.39 -5.56
N ARG A 73 -9.97 7.34 -6.83
CA ARG A 73 -10.44 8.28 -7.85
C ARG A 73 -11.94 8.21 -8.06
N ARG A 74 -12.53 7.01 -8.10
CA ARG A 74 -13.98 6.83 -8.24
C ARG A 74 -14.74 7.41 -7.04
N LYS A 75 -14.28 7.14 -5.82
CA LYS A 75 -14.89 7.70 -4.60
C LYS A 75 -14.79 9.23 -4.57
N SER A 76 -13.65 9.80 -4.96
CA SER A 76 -13.47 11.26 -5.02
C SER A 76 -14.38 11.96 -6.05
N SER A 77 -14.82 11.25 -7.09
CA SER A 77 -15.77 11.80 -8.07
C SER A 77 -17.24 11.68 -7.64
N THR A 78 -17.54 10.87 -6.63
CA THR A 78 -18.91 10.57 -6.19
C THR A 78 -19.25 11.13 -4.81
N GLU A 79 -18.25 11.43 -3.97
CA GLU A 79 -18.45 11.94 -2.60
C GLU A 79 -17.53 13.12 -2.31
N VAL A 80 -18.12 14.19 -1.74
CA VAL A 80 -17.39 15.21 -1.00
C VAL A 80 -16.71 14.51 0.17
N VAL A 81 -15.38 14.53 0.19
CA VAL A 81 -14.53 13.84 1.14
C VAL A 81 -14.90 14.19 2.57
N SER A 82 -15.68 13.35 3.22
CA SER A 82 -15.70 13.28 4.67
C SER A 82 -14.51 12.41 5.07
N GLY A 83 -13.46 13.05 5.58
CA GLY A 83 -12.27 12.37 6.11
C GLY A 83 -12.56 11.70 7.44
N THR A 84 -13.49 10.75 7.45
CA THR A 84 -13.73 9.92 8.64
C THR A 84 -12.73 8.77 8.55
N LEU A 85 -11.67 8.86 9.35
CA LEU A 85 -10.93 7.69 9.79
C LEU A 85 -11.95 6.76 10.41
N ALA A 86 -12.29 5.69 9.72
CA ALA A 86 -13.07 4.63 10.32
C ALA A 86 -12.25 4.10 11.49
N ASP A 87 -12.74 4.37 12.69
CA ASP A 87 -12.24 3.84 13.95
C ASP A 87 -12.55 2.32 13.95
N GLN A 88 -11.70 1.55 13.30
CA GLN A 88 -11.87 0.11 13.20
C GLN A 88 -10.71 -0.59 13.85
N ALA A 89 -11.05 -1.44 14.81
CA ALA A 89 -10.15 -2.33 15.49
C ALA A 89 -9.19 -3.00 14.49
N GLY A 90 -7.92 -2.62 14.54
CA GLY A 90 -6.86 -3.30 13.83
C GLY A 90 -6.70 -4.72 14.37
N PRO A 91 -5.85 -5.55 13.76
CA PRO A 91 -5.60 -6.90 14.23
C PRO A 91 -5.17 -6.87 15.72
N PRO A 92 -5.54 -7.92 16.50
CA PRO A 92 -5.19 -8.00 17.92
C PRO A 92 -3.68 -7.78 18.12
N GLY A 93 -3.31 -6.90 19.05
CA GLY A 93 -1.92 -6.49 19.30
C GLY A 93 -1.51 -5.15 18.66
N THR A 94 -2.47 -4.29 18.32
CA THR A 94 -2.20 -2.95 17.80
C THR A 94 -1.52 -2.12 18.90
N THR A 95 -0.25 -1.80 18.72
CA THR A 95 0.51 -0.92 19.61
C THR A 95 0.08 0.54 19.35
N ASP A 96 0.13 1.39 20.38
CA ASP A 96 -0.16 2.84 20.26
C ASP A 96 0.64 3.48 19.11
N LEU A 97 1.88 3.05 18.92
CA LEU A 97 2.75 3.48 17.84
C LEU A 97 2.19 3.20 16.44
N ARG A 98 1.52 2.06 16.28
CA ARG A 98 0.86 1.71 15.01
C ARG A 98 -0.33 2.62 14.72
N LEU A 99 -1.11 2.96 15.73
CA LEU A 99 -2.22 3.91 15.60
C LEU A 99 -1.70 5.29 15.20
N VAL A 100 -0.64 5.76 15.85
CA VAL A 100 0.02 7.03 15.51
C VAL A 100 0.50 7.04 14.05
N LEU A 101 1.16 5.96 13.60
CA LEU A 101 1.61 5.81 12.23
C LEU A 101 0.43 5.84 11.22
N MET A 102 -0.64 5.11 11.53
CA MET A 102 -1.81 5.05 10.64
C MET A 102 -2.54 6.39 10.55
N GLN A 103 -2.64 7.12 11.65
CA GLN A 103 -3.17 8.49 11.66
C GLN A 103 -2.30 9.43 10.83
N ALA A 104 -0.98 9.35 10.99
CA ALA A 104 -0.03 10.13 10.22
C ALA A 104 -0.12 9.83 8.71
N LEU A 105 -0.18 8.56 8.32
CA LEU A 105 -0.40 8.20 6.92
C LEU A 105 -1.75 8.70 6.38
N GLY A 106 -2.76 8.82 7.24
CA GLY A 106 -4.10 9.31 6.89
C GLY A 106 -4.14 10.77 6.43
N ILE A 107 -3.18 11.61 6.84
CA ILE A 107 -3.12 13.01 6.39
C ILE A 107 -2.57 13.17 4.97
N LEU A 108 -1.95 12.13 4.42
CA LEU A 108 -1.40 12.16 3.07
C LEU A 108 -2.48 11.92 2.02
N THR A 109 -2.31 12.55 0.86
CA THR A 109 -3.12 12.18 -0.31
C THR A 109 -2.88 10.72 -0.68
N PRO A 110 -3.84 10.03 -1.32
CA PRO A 110 -3.67 8.62 -1.70
C PRO A 110 -2.40 8.35 -2.48
N ARG A 111 -2.02 9.25 -3.39
CA ARG A 111 -0.80 9.13 -4.19
C ARG A 111 0.47 9.34 -3.36
N ALA A 112 0.51 10.35 -2.51
CA ALA A 112 1.65 10.62 -1.61
C ALA A 112 1.84 9.47 -0.61
N ARG A 113 0.74 8.95 -0.04
CA ARG A 113 0.73 7.77 0.83
C ARG A 113 1.29 6.55 0.11
N THR A 114 0.87 6.31 -1.13
CA THR A 114 1.40 5.20 -1.94
C THR A 114 2.90 5.33 -2.16
N VAL A 115 3.40 6.52 -2.48
CA VAL A 115 4.84 6.75 -2.65
C VAL A 115 5.61 6.43 -1.37
N VAL A 116 5.14 6.90 -0.22
CA VAL A 116 5.79 6.63 1.08
C VAL A 116 5.78 5.13 1.41
N VAL A 117 4.64 4.46 1.25
CA VAL A 117 4.53 3.02 1.52
C VAL A 117 5.46 2.21 0.59
N LEU A 118 5.50 2.51 -0.69
CA LEU A 118 6.37 1.80 -1.63
C LEU A 118 7.86 2.06 -1.36
N ARG A 119 8.23 3.29 -1.00
CA ARG A 119 9.63 3.66 -0.76
C ARG A 119 10.16 3.08 0.55
N TYR A 120 9.39 3.18 1.63
CA TYR A 120 9.90 2.95 2.99
C TYR A 120 9.40 1.66 3.64
N TRP A 121 8.23 1.16 3.25
CA TRP A 121 7.76 -0.14 3.71
C TRP A 121 8.13 -1.28 2.76
N GLU A 122 8.00 -1.05 1.45
CA GLU A 122 8.33 -2.05 0.42
C GLU A 122 9.78 -1.96 -0.06
N ASP A 123 10.54 -1.00 0.46
CA ASP A 123 11.96 -0.77 0.13
C ASP A 123 12.23 -0.68 -1.39
N ARG A 124 11.33 0.01 -2.11
CA ARG A 124 11.47 0.21 -3.55
C ARG A 124 12.36 1.41 -3.86
N SER A 125 13.22 1.29 -4.87
CA SER A 125 13.98 2.43 -5.38
C SER A 125 13.06 3.50 -5.98
N VAL A 126 13.57 4.72 -6.13
CA VAL A 126 12.85 5.81 -6.80
C VAL A 126 12.40 5.40 -8.21
N ASP A 127 13.29 4.75 -8.96
CA ASP A 127 13.02 4.31 -10.34
C ASP A 127 11.95 3.21 -10.39
N GLN A 128 11.97 2.27 -9.45
CA GLN A 128 10.95 1.23 -9.34
C GLN A 128 9.58 1.82 -9.04
N VAL A 129 9.50 2.80 -8.12
CA VAL A 129 8.24 3.48 -7.80
C VAL A 129 7.77 4.31 -8.98
N ALA A 130 8.67 5.02 -9.66
CA ALA A 130 8.35 5.80 -10.86
C ALA A 130 7.77 4.91 -11.97
N ALA A 131 8.40 3.77 -12.25
CA ALA A 131 7.91 2.80 -13.22
C ALA A 131 6.54 2.23 -12.82
N LEU A 132 6.34 1.92 -11.54
CA LEU A 132 5.09 1.37 -11.01
C LEU A 132 3.93 2.37 -11.10
N LEU A 133 4.21 3.66 -10.81
CA LEU A 133 3.21 4.73 -10.81
C LEU A 133 3.05 5.43 -12.16
N GLY A 134 3.87 5.11 -13.15
CA GLY A 134 3.86 5.74 -14.46
C GLY A 134 4.20 7.23 -14.40
N CYS A 135 5.23 7.60 -13.63
CA CYS A 135 5.68 8.99 -13.49
C CYS A 135 7.21 9.09 -13.52
N SER A 136 7.75 10.30 -13.50
CA SER A 136 9.20 10.52 -13.48
C SER A 136 9.81 10.25 -12.10
N ALA A 137 11.09 9.89 -12.07
CA ALA A 137 11.89 9.75 -10.85
C ALA A 137 11.89 11.06 -10.01
N GLY A 138 12.01 12.20 -10.66
CA GLY A 138 11.93 13.52 -10.01
C GLY A 138 10.59 13.76 -9.33
N ASN A 139 9.49 13.29 -9.92
CA ASN A 139 8.16 13.36 -9.31
C ASN A 139 8.08 12.52 -8.03
N VAL A 140 8.59 11.30 -8.04
CA VAL A 140 8.67 10.42 -6.85
C VAL A 140 9.51 11.07 -5.75
N THR A 141 10.69 11.59 -6.09
CA THR A 141 11.58 12.26 -5.12
C THR A 141 10.88 13.47 -4.48
N SER A 142 10.25 14.34 -5.28
CA SER A 142 9.54 15.52 -4.79
C SER A 142 8.34 15.15 -3.93
N GLN A 143 7.57 14.12 -4.31
CA GLN A 143 6.43 13.65 -3.52
C GLN A 143 6.88 13.02 -2.20
N SER A 144 7.96 12.22 -2.22
CA SER A 144 8.54 11.65 -1.01
C SER A 144 8.97 12.74 -0.02
N ALA A 145 9.72 13.72 -0.48
CA ALA A 145 10.21 14.81 0.36
C ALA A 145 9.07 15.60 1.01
N ARG A 146 8.05 15.98 0.23
CA ARG A 146 6.87 16.71 0.75
C ARG A 146 6.06 15.86 1.71
N ALA A 147 5.88 14.58 1.43
CA ALA A 147 5.15 13.67 2.30
C ALA A 147 5.87 13.48 3.63
N LEU A 148 7.19 13.25 3.61
CA LEU A 148 7.99 13.14 4.84
C LEU A 148 7.99 14.44 5.65
N ALA A 149 8.05 15.61 5.01
CA ALA A 149 7.94 16.89 5.70
C ALA A 149 6.59 17.02 6.43
N LYS A 150 5.48 16.66 5.78
CA LYS A 150 4.14 16.65 6.41
C LYS A 150 4.06 15.68 7.59
N LEU A 151 4.59 14.45 7.41
CA LEU A 151 4.61 13.45 8.47
C LEU A 151 5.42 13.93 9.68
N ARG A 152 6.59 14.53 9.44
CA ARG A 152 7.45 15.05 10.51
C ARG A 152 6.77 16.15 11.29
N VAL A 153 6.07 17.07 10.64
CA VAL A 153 5.30 18.13 11.30
C VAL A 153 4.14 17.54 12.10
N HIS A 154 3.41 16.58 11.55
CA HIS A 154 2.27 15.95 12.21
C HIS A 154 2.67 15.09 13.42
N LEU A 155 3.76 14.36 13.31
CA LEU A 155 4.23 13.45 14.36
C LEU A 155 4.99 14.19 15.49
N GLY A 156 5.58 15.35 15.21
CA GLY A 156 6.32 16.10 16.21
C GLY A 156 7.34 15.23 16.95
N ASP A 157 7.28 15.20 18.28
CA ASP A 157 8.18 14.42 19.13
C ASP A 157 8.05 12.89 18.91
N SER A 158 6.86 12.40 18.54
CA SER A 158 6.64 10.97 18.23
C SER A 158 7.44 10.51 17.01
N TRP A 159 7.95 11.42 16.18
CA TRP A 159 8.84 11.07 15.07
C TRP A 159 10.12 10.39 15.54
N LEU A 160 10.69 10.88 16.64
CA LEU A 160 11.92 10.31 17.22
C LEU A 160 11.68 8.90 17.79
N GLU A 161 10.52 8.66 18.41
CA GLU A 161 10.12 7.36 18.92
C GLU A 161 9.96 6.33 17.79
N LEU A 162 9.34 6.75 16.66
CA LEU A 162 9.19 5.91 15.47
C LEU A 162 10.54 5.57 14.82
N CYS A 163 11.49 6.50 14.81
CA CYS A 163 12.81 6.28 14.23
C CYS A 163 13.74 5.42 15.13
N SER A 164 13.44 5.32 16.42
CA SER A 164 14.25 4.56 17.40
C SER A 164 13.69 3.17 17.72
N ALA A 165 12.56 2.80 17.13
CA ALA A 165 11.90 1.51 17.32
C ALA A 165 12.40 0.42 16.35
N ASP A 166 13.74 0.32 16.16
CA ASP A 166 14.39 -0.78 15.42
C ASP A 166 14.85 -1.89 16.36
#